data_38c653ffe9e7cb12938dcce77a6ec1f6
#
_entry.id   38c653ffe9e7cb12938dcce77a6ec1f6
#
_cell.length_a   1.000
_cell.length_b   1.000
_cell.length_c   1.000
_cell.angle_alpha   90.00
_cell.angle_beta   90.00
_cell.angle_gamma   90.00
#
_symmetry.space_group_name_H-M   'P 1'
#
loop_
_entity.id
_entity.type
_entity.pdbx_description
1 polymer ?
#
loop_
_entity_poly.entity_id
_entity_poly.type
_entity_poly.pdbx_seq_one_letter_code
_entity_poly.pdbx_strand_id
1 'polypeptide(L)'
;MPRGLPPHGGLSSWIMSNQKHIVLAGGGTAGHVNPLLAVAHVIRELEPEADIAVVGTAVGLERDLVPQAGFELETIEKVPFPRRPNKAALQFPAKWKAEKAKVRDILTRHQAQVVVGFGGYTSAPVYAAAHSMGIPIAIHEQNARAGMANKLGARWASMIGAAYAQPGLKPRRGVEVERVGLPLRPAIARLASDLEHDRTATRKAAAAQLGIDPDRPLVVITGGSLGAVNVN
;
A
#
# COMPACT_ATOMS: atom_id res chain seq x y z
N MET A 1 -54.83 -2.10 40.54
CA MET A 1 -53.44 -1.63 40.51
C MET A 1 -52.75 -2.30 39.33
N PRO A 2 -52.40 -1.59 38.25
CA PRO A 2 -51.66 -2.17 37.13
C PRO A 2 -50.18 -2.10 37.43
N ARG A 3 -49.45 -3.22 37.19
CA ARG A 3 -48.01 -3.37 37.35
C ARG A 3 -47.30 -2.53 36.29
N GLY A 4 -46.34 -1.69 36.74
CA GLY A 4 -45.53 -0.86 35.89
C GLY A 4 -44.63 -1.71 34.94
N LEU A 5 -44.52 -1.22 33.72
CA LEU A 5 -43.58 -1.66 32.70
C LEU A 5 -42.14 -1.34 33.14
N PRO A 6 -41.17 -2.21 32.90
CA PRO A 6 -39.76 -1.92 33.19
C PRO A 6 -39.26 -0.80 32.25
N PRO A 7 -38.25 -0.01 32.68
CA PRO A 7 -37.73 1.12 31.90
C PRO A 7 -37.05 0.59 30.62
N HIS A 8 -37.32 1.27 29.50
CA HIS A 8 -36.68 1.07 28.21
C HIS A 8 -35.17 1.27 28.33
N GLY A 9 -34.45 0.18 28.56
CA GLY A 9 -33.01 0.12 28.42
C GLY A 9 -32.63 0.27 26.94
N GLY A 10 -31.72 1.17 26.68
CA GLY A 10 -31.25 1.76 25.46
C GLY A 10 -31.18 0.87 24.23
N LEU A 11 -31.89 1.30 23.21
CA LEU A 11 -31.73 0.91 21.80
C LEU A 11 -30.53 1.59 21.13
N SER A 12 -29.52 2.04 21.88
CA SER A 12 -28.42 2.86 21.34
C SER A 12 -27.11 2.12 21.09
N SER A 13 -27.06 0.78 21.19
CA SER A 13 -25.80 0.04 21.00
C SER A 13 -25.72 -0.84 19.73
N TRP A 14 -26.67 -0.73 18.81
CA TRP A 14 -26.70 -1.54 17.58
C TRP A 14 -26.60 -0.72 16.28
N ILE A 15 -26.11 0.51 16.34
CA ILE A 15 -25.59 1.15 15.15
C ILE A 15 -24.23 0.51 14.92
N MET A 16 -24.21 -0.61 14.22
CA MET A 16 -22.98 -1.15 13.64
C MET A 16 -22.42 -0.03 12.78
N SER A 17 -21.31 0.55 13.21
CA SER A 17 -20.56 1.51 12.41
C SER A 17 -20.32 0.86 11.04
N ASN A 18 -20.89 1.44 9.98
CA ASN A 18 -20.65 0.98 8.60
C ASN A 18 -19.26 1.44 8.13
N GLN A 19 -18.45 1.93 9.05
CA GLN A 19 -17.09 2.40 8.82
C GLN A 19 -16.21 1.25 8.35
N LYS A 20 -15.50 1.47 7.26
CA LYS A 20 -14.52 0.51 6.73
C LYS A 20 -13.19 0.70 7.43
N HIS A 21 -12.58 -0.38 7.87
CA HIS A 21 -11.27 -0.39 8.54
C HIS A 21 -10.24 -1.10 7.65
N ILE A 22 -9.35 -0.34 7.06
CA ILE A 22 -8.44 -0.81 6.01
C ILE A 22 -7.01 -0.54 6.44
N VAL A 23 -6.18 -1.57 6.45
CA VAL A 23 -4.75 -1.43 6.72
C VAL A 23 -3.96 -1.64 5.43
N LEU A 24 -3.18 -0.64 5.05
CA LEU A 24 -2.29 -0.69 3.91
C LEU A 24 -0.87 -1.03 4.36
N ALA A 25 -0.15 -1.86 3.62
CA ALA A 25 1.20 -2.26 3.98
C ALA A 25 2.17 -2.10 2.80
N GLY A 26 3.23 -1.36 3.01
CA GLY A 26 4.26 -1.14 2.00
C GLY A 26 5.31 -0.16 2.48
N GLY A 27 6.50 -0.21 1.91
CA GLY A 27 7.52 0.73 2.33
C GLY A 27 8.91 0.46 1.77
N GLY A 28 9.85 1.29 2.20
CA GLY A 28 11.26 1.22 1.87
C GLY A 28 11.64 1.97 0.60
N THR A 29 10.80 2.03 -0.41
CA THR A 29 11.08 2.73 -1.68
C THR A 29 9.86 3.46 -2.21
N ALA A 30 10.09 4.49 -3.04
CA ALA A 30 9.01 5.22 -3.72
C ALA A 30 8.12 4.30 -4.59
N GLY A 31 8.70 3.21 -5.13
CA GLY A 31 7.97 2.22 -5.93
C GLY A 31 6.89 1.47 -5.14
N HIS A 32 7.01 1.36 -3.82
CA HIS A 32 5.98 0.76 -2.97
C HIS A 32 5.07 1.82 -2.33
N VAL A 33 5.64 2.94 -1.88
CA VAL A 33 4.91 3.98 -1.15
C VAL A 33 3.95 4.77 -2.06
N ASN A 34 4.37 5.13 -3.28
CA ASN A 34 3.54 5.91 -4.19
C ASN A 34 2.24 5.18 -4.62
N PRO A 35 2.28 3.90 -5.07
CA PRO A 35 1.06 3.16 -5.37
C PRO A 35 0.17 2.96 -4.14
N LEU A 36 0.77 2.74 -2.96
CA LEU A 36 0.04 2.63 -1.70
C LEU A 36 -0.74 3.91 -1.43
N LEU A 37 -0.09 5.08 -1.48
CA LEU A 37 -0.74 6.37 -1.24
C LEU A 37 -1.79 6.69 -2.31
N ALA A 38 -1.53 6.34 -3.57
CA ALA A 38 -2.51 6.51 -4.64
C ALA A 38 -3.80 5.74 -4.34
N VAL A 39 -3.68 4.48 -3.91
CA VAL A 39 -4.84 3.66 -3.51
C VAL A 39 -5.50 4.21 -2.24
N ALA A 40 -4.72 4.65 -1.24
CA ALA A 40 -5.25 5.24 -0.02
C ALA A 40 -6.13 6.48 -0.31
N HIS A 41 -5.69 7.35 -1.21
CA HIS A 41 -6.48 8.52 -1.63
C HIS A 41 -7.78 8.12 -2.32
N VAL A 42 -7.74 7.16 -3.24
CA VAL A 42 -8.96 6.67 -3.93
C VAL A 42 -9.93 6.03 -2.92
N ILE A 43 -9.42 5.25 -1.96
CA ILE A 43 -10.27 4.69 -0.91
C ILE A 43 -10.94 5.82 -0.10
N ARG A 44 -10.19 6.86 0.27
CA ARG A 44 -10.72 8.02 1.01
C ARG A 44 -11.77 8.80 0.21
N GLU A 45 -11.62 8.89 -1.11
CA GLU A 45 -12.61 9.52 -2.00
C GLU A 45 -13.90 8.69 -2.11
N LEU A 46 -13.78 7.36 -2.19
CA LEU A 46 -14.92 6.45 -2.31
C LEU A 46 -15.64 6.21 -0.98
N GLU A 47 -14.89 6.19 0.11
CA GLU A 47 -15.34 5.89 1.48
C GLU A 47 -14.76 6.95 2.43
N PRO A 48 -15.34 8.17 2.49
CA PRO A 48 -14.78 9.28 3.28
C PRO A 48 -14.62 8.98 4.78
N GLU A 49 -15.50 8.13 5.32
CA GLU A 49 -15.49 7.71 6.72
C GLU A 49 -14.57 6.50 7.00
N ALA A 50 -13.86 6.00 5.99
CA ALA A 50 -12.98 4.85 6.19
C ALA A 50 -11.83 5.18 7.15
N ASP A 51 -11.59 4.29 8.11
CA ASP A 51 -10.36 4.27 8.90
C ASP A 51 -9.26 3.60 8.06
N ILE A 52 -8.22 4.39 7.72
CA ILE A 52 -7.12 3.95 6.86
C ILE A 52 -5.82 4.15 7.60
N ALA A 53 -5.19 3.05 8.00
CA ALA A 53 -3.86 3.06 8.59
C ALA A 53 -2.83 2.44 7.63
N VAL A 54 -1.59 2.92 7.70
CA VAL A 54 -0.49 2.42 6.89
C VAL A 54 0.56 1.79 7.80
N VAL A 55 0.97 0.56 7.49
CA VAL A 55 2.08 -0.11 8.16
C VAL A 55 3.36 0.04 7.32
N GLY A 56 4.34 0.72 7.90
CA GLY A 56 5.62 0.99 7.27
C GLY A 56 6.79 0.86 8.26
N THR A 57 7.90 1.56 7.98
CA THR A 57 9.05 1.67 8.89
C THR A 57 9.30 3.11 9.30
N ALA A 58 9.95 3.30 10.45
CA ALA A 58 10.36 4.63 10.92
C ALA A 58 11.55 5.23 10.13
N VAL A 59 12.13 4.49 9.18
CA VAL A 59 13.37 4.88 8.48
C VAL A 59 13.22 4.89 6.94
N GLY A 60 12.07 4.50 6.40
CA GLY A 60 11.79 4.51 4.96
C GLY A 60 11.16 5.84 4.52
N LEU A 61 10.92 5.97 3.21
CA LEU A 61 10.22 7.14 2.64
C LEU A 61 8.80 7.29 3.20
N GLU A 62 8.19 6.21 3.62
CA GLU A 62 6.87 6.18 4.24
C GLU A 62 6.77 7.01 5.50
N ARG A 63 7.87 7.16 6.28
CA ARG A 63 7.92 7.98 7.49
C ARG A 63 7.47 9.41 7.23
N ASP A 64 7.87 9.97 6.11
CA ASP A 64 7.59 11.36 5.76
C ASP A 64 6.37 11.47 4.84
N LEU A 65 6.25 10.59 3.84
CA LEU A 65 5.22 10.67 2.80
C LEU A 65 3.82 10.29 3.30
N VAL A 66 3.70 9.33 4.22
CA VAL A 66 2.39 8.88 4.73
C VAL A 66 1.72 9.96 5.57
N PRO A 67 2.38 10.56 6.58
CA PRO A 67 1.80 11.67 7.33
C PRO A 67 1.54 12.91 6.47
N GLN A 68 2.42 13.25 5.52
CA GLN A 68 2.22 14.35 4.58
C GLN A 68 0.97 14.15 3.71
N ALA A 69 0.62 12.91 3.40
CA ALA A 69 -0.58 12.56 2.67
C ALA A 69 -1.85 12.49 3.56
N GLY A 70 -1.73 12.78 4.87
CA GLY A 70 -2.84 12.80 5.81
C GLY A 70 -3.32 11.42 6.27
N PHE A 71 -2.43 10.42 6.26
CA PHE A 71 -2.71 9.08 6.76
C PHE A 71 -1.90 8.75 8.02
N GLU A 72 -2.45 7.89 8.87
CA GLU A 72 -1.76 7.38 10.06
C GLU A 72 -0.68 6.36 9.66
N LEU A 73 0.52 6.51 10.23
CA LEU A 73 1.64 5.58 10.02
C LEU A 73 1.92 4.78 11.29
N GLU A 74 1.66 3.51 11.22
CA GLU A 74 2.10 2.50 12.18
C GLU A 74 3.46 1.93 11.79
N THR A 75 4.41 1.91 12.70
CA THR A 75 5.78 1.52 12.37
C THR A 75 6.17 0.17 12.95
N ILE A 76 6.82 -0.64 12.11
CA ILE A 76 7.45 -1.89 12.49
C ILE A 76 8.92 -1.89 12.07
N GLU A 77 9.71 -2.82 12.61
CA GLU A 77 11.10 -2.98 12.19
C GLU A 77 11.20 -3.74 10.86
N LYS A 78 12.27 -3.46 10.13
CA LYS A 78 12.61 -4.23 8.93
C LYS A 78 13.03 -5.65 9.33
N VAL A 79 12.36 -6.66 8.75
CA VAL A 79 12.75 -8.07 8.89
C VAL A 79 13.11 -8.63 7.51
N PRO A 80 14.33 -8.34 7.01
CA PRO A 80 14.76 -8.85 5.72
C PRO A 80 14.93 -10.37 5.77
N PHE A 81 14.44 -11.07 4.75
CA PHE A 81 14.67 -12.49 4.61
C PHE A 81 16.17 -12.78 4.46
N PRO A 82 16.74 -13.69 5.27
CA PRO A 82 18.15 -14.01 5.21
C PRO A 82 18.49 -14.67 3.86
N ARG A 83 19.52 -14.15 3.21
CA ARG A 83 20.00 -14.68 1.93
C ARG A 83 21.20 -15.62 2.06
N ARG A 84 21.85 -15.62 3.23
CA ARG A 84 23.03 -16.45 3.56
C ARG A 84 22.95 -16.88 5.01
N PRO A 85 23.51 -18.03 5.39
CA PRO A 85 23.64 -18.44 6.78
C PRO A 85 24.63 -17.50 7.49
N ASN A 86 24.11 -16.66 8.39
CA ASN A 86 24.89 -15.73 9.21
C ASN A 86 24.14 -15.42 10.51
N LYS A 87 24.72 -14.58 11.38
CA LYS A 87 24.10 -14.18 12.65
C LYS A 87 22.67 -13.62 12.49
N ALA A 88 22.41 -12.89 11.40
CA ALA A 88 21.07 -12.37 11.10
C ALA A 88 20.07 -13.51 10.80
N ALA A 89 20.51 -14.59 10.15
CA ALA A 89 19.67 -15.76 9.91
C ALA A 89 19.27 -16.47 11.20
N LEU A 90 20.17 -16.54 12.19
CA LEU A 90 19.87 -17.12 13.50
C LEU A 90 18.88 -16.26 14.29
N GLN A 91 18.94 -14.94 14.17
CA GLN A 91 18.05 -14.00 14.85
C GLN A 91 16.69 -13.83 14.14
N PHE A 92 16.60 -14.22 12.88
CA PHE A 92 15.42 -14.02 12.05
C PHE A 92 14.13 -14.59 12.64
N PRO A 93 14.07 -15.85 13.17
CA PRO A 93 12.83 -16.39 13.72
C PRO A 93 12.28 -15.59 14.90
N ALA A 94 13.16 -15.12 15.79
CA ALA A 94 12.77 -14.33 16.95
C ALA A 94 12.25 -12.94 16.52
N LYS A 95 12.97 -12.24 15.62
CA LYS A 95 12.55 -10.96 15.06
C LYS A 95 11.25 -11.07 14.28
N TRP A 96 11.13 -12.10 13.45
CA TRP A 96 9.90 -12.37 12.70
C TRP A 96 8.69 -12.56 13.62
N LYS A 97 8.85 -13.36 14.69
CA LYS A 97 7.78 -13.59 15.67
C LYS A 97 7.39 -12.30 16.40
N ALA A 98 8.37 -11.49 16.79
CA ALA A 98 8.14 -10.22 17.48
C ALA A 98 7.39 -9.22 16.58
N GLU A 99 7.85 -9.02 15.33
CA GLU A 99 7.20 -8.09 14.41
C GLU A 99 5.81 -8.58 13.97
N LYS A 100 5.64 -9.89 13.78
CA LYS A 100 4.31 -10.46 13.53
C LYS A 100 3.36 -10.22 14.70
N ALA A 101 3.82 -10.32 15.97
CA ALA A 101 3.01 -10.02 17.15
C ALA A 101 2.61 -8.53 17.17
N LYS A 102 3.58 -7.63 16.96
CA LYS A 102 3.33 -6.19 16.88
C LYS A 102 2.30 -5.85 15.80
N VAL A 103 2.41 -6.46 14.61
CA VAL A 103 1.42 -6.28 13.55
C VAL A 103 0.04 -6.79 13.97
N ARG A 104 -0.06 -7.93 14.68
CA ARG A 104 -1.36 -8.40 15.18
C ARG A 104 -2.02 -7.39 16.11
N ASP A 105 -1.24 -6.74 16.99
CA ASP A 105 -1.74 -5.70 17.88
C ASP A 105 -2.22 -4.46 17.08
N ILE A 106 -1.48 -4.06 16.03
CA ILE A 106 -1.89 -3.00 15.11
C ILE A 106 -3.22 -3.36 14.43
N LEU A 107 -3.31 -4.53 13.81
CA LEU A 107 -4.53 -4.98 13.12
C LEU A 107 -5.73 -5.07 14.07
N THR A 108 -5.50 -5.43 15.33
CA THR A 108 -6.56 -5.49 16.36
C THR A 108 -7.01 -4.10 16.77
N ARG A 109 -6.07 -3.17 17.03
CA ARG A 109 -6.40 -1.78 17.42
C ARG A 109 -7.20 -1.04 16.33
N HIS A 110 -6.82 -1.23 15.08
CA HIS A 110 -7.52 -0.67 13.92
C HIS A 110 -8.73 -1.51 13.50
N GLN A 111 -9.08 -2.59 14.21
CA GLN A 111 -10.21 -3.46 13.85
C GLN A 111 -10.19 -3.87 12.37
N ALA A 112 -9.01 -4.13 11.82
CA ALA A 112 -8.76 -4.29 10.39
C ALA A 112 -9.69 -5.34 9.76
N GLN A 113 -10.47 -4.93 8.77
CA GLN A 113 -11.38 -5.79 7.99
C GLN A 113 -10.70 -6.34 6.73
N VAL A 114 -9.69 -5.63 6.24
CA VAL A 114 -8.89 -6.03 5.08
C VAL A 114 -7.48 -5.46 5.19
N VAL A 115 -6.52 -6.20 4.66
CA VAL A 115 -5.15 -5.74 4.47
C VAL A 115 -4.87 -5.62 2.97
N VAL A 116 -4.32 -4.47 2.55
CA VAL A 116 -3.86 -4.28 1.17
C VAL A 116 -2.34 -4.08 1.17
N GLY A 117 -1.61 -4.96 0.49
CA GLY A 117 -0.16 -4.92 0.48
C GLY A 117 0.45 -4.54 -0.86
N PHE A 118 1.51 -3.75 -0.81
CA PHE A 118 2.24 -3.23 -1.97
C PHE A 118 3.68 -3.77 -2.05
N GLY A 119 4.03 -4.71 -1.17
CA GLY A 119 5.38 -5.27 -1.10
C GLY A 119 6.33 -4.47 -0.21
N GLY A 120 7.62 -4.77 -0.31
CA GLY A 120 8.62 -4.27 0.63
C GLY A 120 8.77 -5.17 1.86
N TYR A 121 9.72 -4.83 2.73
CA TYR A 121 10.04 -5.67 3.90
C TYR A 121 8.94 -5.68 4.95
N THR A 122 8.10 -4.66 5.01
CA THR A 122 7.01 -4.51 5.98
C THR A 122 5.79 -5.34 5.64
N SER A 123 5.50 -5.54 4.35
CA SER A 123 4.31 -6.27 3.92
C SER A 123 4.33 -7.75 4.30
N ALA A 124 5.50 -8.39 4.36
CA ALA A 124 5.57 -9.82 4.65
C ALA A 124 5.07 -10.20 6.06
N PRO A 125 5.50 -9.56 7.17
CA PRO A 125 4.94 -9.82 8.49
C PRO A 125 3.45 -9.41 8.58
N VAL A 126 3.02 -8.37 7.83
CA VAL A 126 1.60 -7.97 7.78
C VAL A 126 0.74 -9.06 7.14
N TYR A 127 1.15 -9.61 6.00
CA TYR A 127 0.45 -10.74 5.38
C TYR A 127 0.36 -11.96 6.32
N ALA A 128 1.48 -12.29 6.98
CA ALA A 128 1.52 -13.43 7.90
C ALA A 128 0.64 -13.24 9.14
N ALA A 129 0.54 -12.00 9.66
CA ALA A 129 -0.34 -11.66 10.75
C ALA A 129 -1.82 -11.72 10.30
N ALA A 130 -2.17 -11.01 9.22
CA ALA A 130 -3.52 -11.00 8.66
C ALA A 130 -4.04 -12.42 8.38
N HIS A 131 -3.23 -13.25 7.70
CA HIS A 131 -3.57 -14.65 7.45
C HIS A 131 -3.87 -15.42 8.75
N SER A 132 -3.03 -15.26 9.79
CA SER A 132 -3.24 -15.95 11.07
C SER A 132 -4.46 -15.45 11.86
N MET A 133 -5.01 -14.29 11.50
CA MET A 133 -6.22 -13.68 12.10
C MET A 133 -7.46 -13.88 11.23
N GLY A 134 -7.33 -14.53 10.05
CA GLY A 134 -8.45 -14.70 9.12
C GLY A 134 -8.86 -13.41 8.38
N ILE A 135 -8.02 -12.36 8.44
CA ILE A 135 -8.28 -11.09 7.76
C ILE A 135 -7.96 -11.26 6.27
N PRO A 136 -8.87 -10.90 5.36
CA PRO A 136 -8.65 -10.95 3.91
C PRO A 136 -7.44 -10.11 3.48
N ILE A 137 -6.69 -10.60 2.49
CA ILE A 137 -5.49 -9.96 1.96
C ILE A 137 -5.70 -9.65 0.49
N ALA A 138 -5.59 -8.39 0.12
CA ALA A 138 -5.42 -7.94 -1.26
C ALA A 138 -3.96 -7.56 -1.50
N ILE A 139 -3.45 -7.81 -2.71
CA ILE A 139 -2.07 -7.46 -3.07
C ILE A 139 -2.10 -6.67 -4.37
N HIS A 140 -1.30 -5.61 -4.42
CA HIS A 140 -0.91 -4.96 -5.65
C HIS A 140 0.59 -5.18 -5.93
N GLU A 141 0.91 -5.71 -7.12
CA GLU A 141 2.30 -5.87 -7.57
C GLU A 141 2.60 -4.90 -8.72
N GLN A 142 3.44 -3.94 -8.44
CA GLN A 142 3.81 -2.86 -9.37
C GLN A 142 5.03 -3.19 -10.24
N ASN A 143 5.77 -4.25 -9.92
CA ASN A 143 6.98 -4.63 -10.66
C ASN A 143 6.71 -5.74 -11.68
N ALA A 144 7.47 -5.74 -12.78
CA ALA A 144 7.43 -6.82 -13.77
C ALA A 144 7.89 -8.17 -13.20
N ARG A 145 8.69 -8.15 -12.12
CA ARG A 145 9.07 -9.35 -11.34
C ARG A 145 8.70 -9.11 -9.89
N ALA A 146 7.77 -9.91 -9.39
CA ALA A 146 7.27 -9.78 -8.03
C ALA A 146 8.36 -9.90 -6.97
N GLY A 147 8.25 -9.03 -5.96
CA GLY A 147 9.08 -9.07 -4.77
C GLY A 147 8.79 -10.27 -3.87
N MET A 148 9.73 -10.60 -2.97
CA MET A 148 9.60 -11.77 -2.08
C MET A 148 8.40 -11.66 -1.13
N ALA A 149 8.09 -10.48 -0.63
CA ALA A 149 6.93 -10.27 0.23
C ALA A 149 5.62 -10.62 -0.50
N ASN A 150 5.43 -10.09 -1.73
CA ASN A 150 4.23 -10.37 -2.52
C ASN A 150 4.17 -11.84 -2.98
N LYS A 151 5.31 -12.49 -3.25
CA LYS A 151 5.36 -13.94 -3.51
C LYS A 151 4.89 -14.77 -2.31
N LEU A 152 5.26 -14.34 -1.10
CA LEU A 152 4.77 -14.98 0.13
C LEU A 152 3.27 -14.74 0.31
N GLY A 153 2.84 -13.47 0.24
CA GLY A 153 1.45 -13.07 0.47
C GLY A 153 0.47 -13.66 -0.55
N ALA A 154 0.90 -13.84 -1.81
CA ALA A 154 0.07 -14.42 -2.87
C ALA A 154 -0.51 -15.81 -2.53
N ARG A 155 0.18 -16.56 -1.66
CA ARG A 155 -0.30 -17.86 -1.18
C ARG A 155 -1.55 -17.76 -0.29
N TRP A 156 -1.81 -16.59 0.28
CA TRP A 156 -2.90 -16.32 1.21
C TRP A 156 -3.88 -15.27 0.70
N ALA A 157 -3.50 -14.53 -0.33
CA ALA A 157 -4.30 -13.45 -0.88
C ALA A 157 -5.67 -13.92 -1.37
N SER A 158 -6.67 -13.07 -1.18
CA SER A 158 -8.02 -13.23 -1.72
C SER A 158 -8.19 -12.51 -3.05
N MET A 159 -7.35 -11.49 -3.31
CA MET A 159 -7.33 -10.69 -4.54
C MET A 159 -5.89 -10.30 -4.86
N ILE A 160 -5.52 -10.30 -6.14
CA ILE A 160 -4.20 -9.86 -6.60
C ILE A 160 -4.37 -9.02 -7.85
N GLY A 161 -4.08 -7.73 -7.73
CA GLY A 161 -3.90 -6.83 -8.86
C GLY A 161 -2.42 -6.69 -9.23
N ALA A 162 -2.12 -6.50 -10.49
CA ALA A 162 -0.75 -6.30 -10.96
C ALA A 162 -0.67 -5.26 -12.08
N ALA A 163 0.45 -4.55 -12.14
CA ALA A 163 0.73 -3.63 -13.24
C ALA A 163 1.09 -4.39 -14.54
N TYR A 164 1.65 -5.58 -14.41
CA TYR A 164 2.11 -6.41 -15.54
C TYR A 164 1.36 -7.75 -15.55
N ALA A 165 1.14 -8.30 -16.75
CA ALA A 165 0.36 -9.52 -16.95
C ALA A 165 0.97 -10.78 -16.26
N GLN A 166 2.30 -10.86 -16.17
CA GLN A 166 2.99 -12.02 -15.63
C GLN A 166 4.10 -11.63 -14.63
N PRO A 167 3.75 -11.14 -13.44
CA PRO A 167 4.74 -10.72 -12.45
C PRO A 167 5.45 -11.89 -11.75
N GLY A 168 5.10 -13.15 -12.06
CA GLY A 168 5.68 -14.35 -11.45
C GLY A 168 5.16 -14.62 -10.04
N LEU A 169 3.94 -14.23 -9.74
CA LEU A 169 3.21 -14.61 -8.53
C LEU A 169 2.59 -16.01 -8.70
N LYS A 170 2.49 -16.73 -7.58
CA LYS A 170 1.82 -18.02 -7.50
C LYS A 170 0.70 -17.92 -6.47
N PRO A 171 -0.51 -17.49 -6.87
CA PRO A 171 -1.63 -17.35 -5.97
C PRO A 171 -2.13 -18.70 -5.47
N ARG A 172 -2.94 -18.67 -4.41
CA ARG A 172 -3.69 -19.87 -3.97
C ARG A 172 -4.70 -20.27 -5.04
N ARG A 173 -5.16 -21.53 -4.96
CA ARG A 173 -6.18 -22.06 -5.90
C ARG A 173 -7.45 -21.17 -5.89
N GLY A 174 -7.95 -20.85 -7.07
CA GLY A 174 -9.16 -20.04 -7.26
C GLY A 174 -8.95 -18.53 -7.20
N VAL A 175 -7.69 -18.05 -7.07
CA VAL A 175 -7.35 -16.63 -7.16
C VAL A 175 -6.49 -16.41 -8.40
N GLU A 176 -6.91 -15.48 -9.23
CA GLU A 176 -6.17 -15.08 -10.44
C GLU A 176 -5.42 -13.77 -10.21
N VAL A 177 -4.40 -13.52 -11.02
CA VAL A 177 -3.69 -12.24 -11.06
C VAL A 177 -4.35 -11.38 -12.12
N GLU A 178 -5.03 -10.33 -11.68
CA GLU A 178 -5.70 -9.39 -12.56
C GLU A 178 -4.75 -8.25 -12.96
N ARG A 179 -4.71 -7.91 -14.24
CA ARG A 179 -3.94 -6.75 -14.72
C ARG A 179 -4.76 -5.48 -14.51
N VAL A 180 -4.44 -4.74 -13.45
CA VAL A 180 -5.13 -3.50 -13.04
C VAL A 180 -4.35 -2.22 -13.37
N GLY A 181 -3.13 -2.34 -13.90
CA GLY A 181 -2.25 -1.20 -14.15
C GLY A 181 -1.54 -0.71 -12.87
N LEU A 182 -0.89 0.44 -12.98
CA LEU A 182 -0.17 1.08 -11.88
C LEU A 182 -1.04 2.20 -11.28
N PRO A 183 -1.35 2.17 -9.99
CA PRO A 183 -2.01 3.28 -9.31
C PRO A 183 -1.13 4.54 -9.40
N LEU A 184 -1.69 5.61 -9.96
CA LEU A 184 -0.97 6.86 -10.21
C LEU A 184 -1.26 7.87 -9.10
N ARG A 185 -0.23 8.63 -8.71
CA ARG A 185 -0.43 9.80 -7.85
C ARG A 185 -1.41 10.79 -8.51
N PRO A 186 -2.24 11.52 -7.75
CA PRO A 186 -3.28 12.39 -8.31
C PRO A 186 -2.76 13.37 -9.36
N ALA A 187 -1.57 13.96 -9.14
CA ALA A 187 -0.97 14.88 -10.10
C ALA A 187 -0.61 14.20 -11.43
N ILE A 188 -0.15 12.94 -11.39
CA ILE A 188 0.19 12.18 -12.59
C ILE A 188 -1.08 11.68 -13.28
N ALA A 189 -2.10 11.29 -12.53
CA ALA A 189 -3.40 10.91 -13.09
C ALA A 189 -4.06 12.08 -13.83
N ARG A 190 -4.04 13.29 -13.23
CA ARG A 190 -4.50 14.52 -13.91
C ARG A 190 -3.72 14.80 -15.19
N LEU A 191 -2.38 14.76 -15.11
CA LEU A 191 -1.55 14.96 -16.30
C LEU A 191 -1.86 13.96 -17.42
N ALA A 192 -2.09 12.69 -17.07
CA ALA A 192 -2.47 11.66 -18.05
C ALA A 192 -3.80 12.02 -18.73
N SER A 193 -4.80 12.42 -17.95
CA SER A 193 -6.10 12.87 -18.46
C SER A 193 -5.98 14.11 -19.35
N ASP A 194 -5.19 15.11 -18.95
CA ASP A 194 -4.95 16.33 -19.73
C ASP A 194 -4.28 16.01 -21.08
N LEU A 195 -3.31 15.07 -21.07
CA LEU A 195 -2.62 14.60 -22.28
C LEU A 195 -3.53 13.82 -23.23
N GLU A 196 -4.51 13.08 -22.70
CA GLU A 196 -5.53 12.40 -23.49
C GLU A 196 -6.52 13.39 -24.12
N HIS A 197 -6.86 14.46 -23.38
CA HIS A 197 -7.79 15.49 -23.84
C HIS A 197 -7.17 16.41 -24.88
N ASP A 198 -6.03 17.06 -24.59
CA ASP A 198 -5.29 17.91 -25.51
C ASP A 198 -3.78 17.89 -25.22
N ARG A 199 -3.09 16.99 -25.91
CA ARG A 199 -1.63 16.83 -25.77
C ARG A 199 -0.86 18.09 -26.15
N THR A 200 -1.33 18.82 -27.17
CA THR A 200 -0.65 19.99 -27.68
C THR A 200 -0.75 21.17 -26.70
N ALA A 201 -1.94 21.45 -26.19
CA ALA A 201 -2.14 22.49 -25.19
C ALA A 201 -1.40 22.15 -23.89
N THR A 202 -1.48 20.90 -23.42
CA THR A 202 -0.76 20.43 -22.21
C THR A 202 0.74 20.58 -22.36
N ARG A 203 1.31 20.22 -23.53
CA ARG A 203 2.75 20.40 -23.81
C ARG A 203 3.14 21.89 -23.80
N LYS A 204 2.37 22.77 -24.45
CA LYS A 204 2.63 24.21 -24.48
C LYS A 204 2.61 24.82 -23.08
N ALA A 205 1.61 24.45 -22.26
CA ALA A 205 1.50 24.92 -20.89
C ALA A 205 2.71 24.47 -20.03
N ALA A 206 3.11 23.22 -20.13
CA ALA A 206 4.27 22.69 -19.41
C ALA A 206 5.58 23.35 -19.87
N ALA A 207 5.76 23.56 -21.19
CA ALA A 207 6.93 24.20 -21.76
C ALA A 207 7.06 25.66 -21.28
N ALA A 208 5.93 26.39 -21.21
CA ALA A 208 5.92 27.76 -20.66
C ALA A 208 6.35 27.81 -19.19
N GLN A 209 5.89 26.84 -18.36
CA GLN A 209 6.30 26.75 -16.95
C GLN A 209 7.80 26.45 -16.79
N LEU A 210 8.37 25.65 -17.70
CA LEU A 210 9.78 25.27 -17.68
C LEU A 210 10.69 26.27 -18.40
N GLY A 211 10.15 27.28 -19.09
CA GLY A 211 10.92 28.23 -19.87
C GLY A 211 11.61 27.62 -21.10
N ILE A 212 10.99 26.57 -21.70
CA ILE A 212 11.53 25.87 -22.86
C ILE A 212 10.63 26.03 -24.07
N ASP A 213 11.21 25.86 -25.27
CA ASP A 213 10.48 25.91 -26.53
C ASP A 213 9.60 24.64 -26.72
N PRO A 214 8.27 24.77 -26.86
CA PRO A 214 7.38 23.60 -26.99
C PRO A 214 7.56 22.87 -28.34
N ASP A 215 8.10 23.51 -29.35
CA ASP A 215 8.22 22.96 -30.72
C ASP A 215 9.56 22.21 -30.91
N ARG A 216 10.49 22.32 -29.96
CA ARG A 216 11.76 21.62 -30.02
C ARG A 216 11.72 20.28 -29.27
N PRO A 217 12.45 19.26 -29.75
CA PRO A 217 12.64 18.01 -28.98
C PRO A 217 13.28 18.28 -27.63
N LEU A 218 12.74 17.67 -26.58
CA LEU A 218 13.31 17.70 -25.23
C LEU A 218 13.82 16.30 -24.88
N VAL A 219 15.09 16.21 -24.50
CA VAL A 219 15.70 14.99 -23.95
C VAL A 219 15.93 15.22 -22.46
N VAL A 220 15.31 14.38 -21.64
CA VAL A 220 15.48 14.39 -20.19
C VAL A 220 16.27 13.15 -19.78
N ILE A 221 17.40 13.34 -19.10
CA ILE A 221 18.23 12.27 -18.56
C ILE A 221 18.11 12.32 -17.04
N THR A 222 17.69 11.22 -16.42
CA THR A 222 17.48 11.17 -14.97
C THR A 222 17.94 9.82 -14.40
N GLY A 223 18.38 9.85 -13.15
CA GLY A 223 18.70 8.64 -12.39
C GLY A 223 17.58 8.25 -11.43
N GLY A 224 17.68 7.07 -10.83
CA GLY A 224 16.80 6.63 -9.76
C GLY A 224 17.07 7.34 -8.43
N SER A 225 16.27 7.04 -7.39
CA SER A 225 16.36 7.64 -6.04
C SER A 225 17.70 7.44 -5.33
N LEU A 226 18.50 6.48 -5.75
CA LEU A 226 19.85 6.22 -5.21
C LEU A 226 20.95 6.87 -6.05
N GLY A 227 20.59 7.70 -7.02
CA GLY A 227 21.51 8.30 -7.99
C GLY A 227 21.82 7.35 -9.15
N ALA A 228 22.62 7.82 -10.10
CA ALA A 228 23.06 7.05 -11.25
C ALA A 228 24.50 7.47 -11.59
N VAL A 229 25.47 6.87 -10.92
CA VAL A 229 26.91 7.17 -11.08
C VAL A 229 27.38 7.11 -12.54
N ASN A 230 26.74 6.30 -13.38
CA ASN A 230 27.07 6.16 -14.80
C ASN A 230 26.36 7.18 -15.71
N VAL A 231 25.54 8.08 -15.15
CA VAL A 231 24.80 9.11 -15.90
C VAL A 231 25.41 10.50 -15.70
N ASN A 232 26.27 10.65 -14.68
CA ASN A 232 27.01 11.88 -14.38
C ASN A 232 28.36 11.90 -15.12
#